data_f478670c9578fa694f9da2a470dd7b84
#
_entry.id   f478670c9578fa694f9da2a470dd7b84
#
_cell.length_a   1.000
_cell.length_b   1.000
_cell.length_c   1.000
_cell.angle_alpha   90.00
_cell.angle_beta   90.00
_cell.angle_gamma   90.00
#
_symmetry.space_group_name_H-M   'P 1'
#
loop_
_entity.id
_entity.type
_entity.pdbx_description
1 polymer ?
#
loop_
_entity_poly.entity_id
_entity_poly.type
_entity_poly.pdbx_seq_one_letter_code
_entity_poly.pdbx_strand_id
1 'polypeptide(L)'
;MSSPDVGIGSSAQGVQLPHDHPNRHANDRNPSVTTIKITLFALIAMATVAATIAPPAPAHASGGFASPSGSTVCDVFTRDDGANFATCDIRDHTYVAPPKPASCQLGGWGDRVNMVQGSAPGFSCHGDTNVVPGLPTLPYGQTRSAGPMTWDSEPSGITCTDSSTGHYFRISRESYQFG
;
A
#
# COMPACT_ATOMS: atom_id res chain seq x y z
N MET A 1 13.64 26.80 -47.10
CA MET A 1 14.48 25.61 -47.30
C MET A 1 13.96 24.53 -46.40
N SER A 2 13.08 23.78 -46.91
CA SER A 2 12.94 22.33 -47.10
C SER A 2 12.85 21.53 -45.84
N SER A 3 11.62 21.18 -45.46
CA SER A 3 11.28 19.98 -44.66
C SER A 3 11.50 18.70 -45.51
N PRO A 4 11.74 17.55 -44.92
CA PRO A 4 11.17 16.34 -45.49
C PRO A 4 10.13 15.68 -44.60
N ASP A 5 9.03 15.33 -45.23
CA ASP A 5 8.05 14.33 -44.87
C ASP A 5 8.67 12.97 -44.67
N VAL A 6 8.23 12.21 -43.66
CA VAL A 6 8.36 10.76 -43.61
C VAL A 6 7.06 10.11 -43.13
N GLY A 7 6.54 9.37 -43.97
CA GLY A 7 5.60 8.39 -44.26
C GLY A 7 4.97 7.59 -43.13
N ILE A 8 3.66 7.48 -43.24
CA ILE A 8 2.74 6.61 -42.51
C ILE A 8 2.87 5.20 -43.07
N GLY A 9 3.23 4.25 -42.23
CA GLY A 9 3.17 2.81 -42.52
C GLY A 9 2.15 2.13 -41.61
N SER A 10 0.94 1.97 -42.12
CA SER A 10 -0.12 1.15 -41.55
C SER A 10 0.12 -0.33 -41.93
N SER A 11 0.18 -1.22 -40.98
CA SER A 11 0.04 -2.66 -41.23
C SER A 11 -0.80 -3.29 -40.12
N ALA A 12 -2.06 -3.44 -40.41
CA ALA A 12 -2.99 -4.29 -39.69
C ALA A 12 -2.71 -5.74 -40.09
N GLN A 13 -2.38 -6.60 -39.13
CA GLN A 13 -2.44 -8.05 -39.29
C GLN A 13 -3.54 -8.61 -38.41
N GLY A 14 -4.58 -9.14 -39.07
CA GLY A 14 -5.67 -9.84 -38.46
C GLY A 14 -5.22 -11.20 -37.93
N VAL A 15 -5.58 -11.47 -36.69
CA VAL A 15 -5.47 -12.81 -36.09
C VAL A 15 -6.82 -13.52 -36.21
N GLN A 16 -6.81 -14.60 -36.97
CA GLN A 16 -7.93 -15.49 -37.24
C GLN A 16 -8.07 -16.51 -36.10
N LEU A 17 -9.26 -16.60 -35.51
CA LEU A 17 -9.62 -17.61 -34.52
C LEU A 17 -10.02 -18.91 -35.21
N PRO A 18 -9.60 -20.10 -34.77
CA PRO A 18 -10.13 -21.35 -35.23
C PRO A 18 -11.44 -21.70 -34.53
N HIS A 19 -12.45 -21.97 -35.34
CA HIS A 19 -13.71 -22.63 -34.93
C HIS A 19 -13.44 -24.10 -34.77
N ASP A 20 -13.75 -24.69 -33.65
CA ASP A 20 -13.79 -26.12 -33.47
C ASP A 20 -15.21 -26.61 -33.16
N HIS A 21 -15.65 -27.60 -33.89
CA HIS A 21 -17.00 -28.19 -33.90
C HIS A 21 -17.13 -29.27 -32.81
N PRO A 22 -18.34 -29.45 -32.23
CA PRO A 22 -18.55 -30.52 -31.28
C PRO A 22 -18.90 -31.83 -32.00
N ASN A 23 -18.15 -32.86 -31.71
CA ASN A 23 -18.49 -34.21 -32.18
C ASN A 23 -19.28 -34.97 -31.11
N ARG A 24 -20.54 -35.32 -31.45
CA ARG A 24 -21.42 -36.20 -30.67
C ARG A 24 -21.05 -37.64 -30.99
N HIS A 25 -20.75 -38.41 -29.96
CA HIS A 25 -20.98 -39.86 -30.01
C HIS A 25 -21.67 -40.30 -28.72
N ALA A 26 -22.93 -40.62 -28.93
CA ALA A 26 -23.73 -41.47 -28.03
C ALA A 26 -23.15 -42.89 -28.03
N ASN A 27 -23.02 -43.48 -26.88
CA ASN A 27 -22.95 -44.92 -26.76
C ASN A 27 -23.65 -45.35 -25.46
N ASP A 28 -24.90 -45.79 -25.67
CA ASP A 28 -25.70 -46.55 -24.73
C ASP A 28 -25.01 -47.88 -24.40
N ARG A 29 -24.73 -48.14 -23.17
CA ARG A 29 -24.68 -49.50 -22.63
C ARG A 29 -25.14 -49.50 -21.19
N ASN A 30 -26.39 -49.99 -21.02
CA ASN A 30 -26.93 -50.43 -19.75
C ASN A 30 -26.29 -51.79 -19.36
N PRO A 31 -25.85 -52.01 -18.15
CA PRO A 31 -26.04 -53.31 -17.53
C PRO A 31 -26.57 -53.28 -16.09
N SER A 32 -27.63 -54.04 -15.96
CA SER A 32 -27.98 -54.93 -14.84
C SER A 32 -27.84 -54.44 -13.40
N VAL A 33 -29.00 -54.28 -12.83
CA VAL A 33 -29.28 -54.16 -11.41
C VAL A 33 -28.86 -55.47 -10.69
N THR A 34 -27.85 -55.41 -9.86
CA THR A 34 -27.56 -56.44 -8.85
C THR A 34 -27.84 -55.85 -7.48
N THR A 35 -28.92 -56.29 -6.88
CA THR A 35 -29.34 -55.91 -5.53
C THR A 35 -28.41 -56.53 -4.49
N ILE A 36 -27.52 -55.75 -3.90
CA ILE A 36 -26.76 -56.17 -2.73
C ILE A 36 -27.38 -55.47 -1.51
N LYS A 37 -28.02 -56.29 -0.67
CA LYS A 37 -28.45 -55.85 0.67
C LYS A 37 -27.22 -55.69 1.54
N ILE A 38 -26.80 -54.46 1.77
CA ILE A 38 -25.76 -54.13 2.77
C ILE A 38 -26.46 -53.45 3.93
N THR A 39 -26.37 -54.12 5.06
CA THR A 39 -26.86 -53.70 6.38
C THR A 39 -26.10 -52.44 6.84
N LEU A 40 -26.87 -51.38 7.10
CA LEU A 40 -26.35 -50.11 7.63
C LEU A 40 -25.79 -50.32 9.05
N PHE A 41 -24.49 -50.01 9.21
CA PHE A 41 -23.99 -49.45 10.43
C PHE A 41 -23.41 -48.07 10.12
N ALA A 42 -24.23 -47.06 10.31
CA ALA A 42 -23.83 -45.66 10.16
C ALA A 42 -23.05 -45.20 11.43
N LEU A 43 -21.75 -45.25 11.37
CA LEU A 43 -20.88 -44.46 12.27
C LEU A 43 -20.67 -43.12 11.62
N ILE A 44 -21.46 -42.12 12.02
CA ILE A 44 -21.24 -40.73 11.65
C ILE A 44 -20.09 -40.20 12.49
N ALA A 45 -18.88 -40.24 11.96
CA ALA A 45 -17.74 -39.49 12.49
C ALA A 45 -17.93 -38.03 12.05
N MET A 46 -18.44 -37.19 12.94
CA MET A 46 -18.42 -35.74 12.73
C MET A 46 -16.98 -35.24 12.85
N ALA A 47 -16.32 -35.10 11.71
CA ALA A 47 -15.07 -34.36 11.63
C ALA A 47 -15.41 -32.86 11.72
N THR A 48 -15.23 -32.27 12.91
CA THR A 48 -15.25 -30.81 13.08
C THR A 48 -14.00 -30.24 12.43
N VAL A 49 -14.15 -29.68 11.23
CA VAL A 49 -13.13 -28.87 10.59
C VAL A 49 -13.07 -27.55 11.36
N ALA A 50 -12.11 -27.44 12.28
CA ALA A 50 -11.78 -26.16 12.87
C ALA A 50 -11.12 -25.29 11.78
N ALA A 51 -11.92 -24.40 11.18
CA ALA A 51 -11.40 -23.38 10.30
C ALA A 51 -10.56 -22.42 11.16
N THR A 52 -9.24 -22.56 11.11
CA THR A 52 -8.31 -21.56 11.67
C THR A 52 -8.43 -20.29 10.79
N ILE A 53 -9.15 -19.30 11.29
CA ILE A 53 -9.14 -17.96 10.72
C ILE A 53 -7.76 -17.38 11.01
N ALA A 54 -6.84 -17.49 10.05
CA ALA A 54 -5.57 -16.76 10.12
C ALA A 54 -5.88 -15.27 10.17
N PRO A 55 -5.24 -14.49 11.08
CA PRO A 55 -5.37 -13.05 11.05
C PRO A 55 -4.93 -12.55 9.66
N PRO A 56 -5.60 -11.53 9.09
CA PRO A 56 -5.17 -10.95 7.83
C PRO A 56 -3.74 -10.47 7.98
N ALA A 57 -2.87 -10.91 7.07
CA ALA A 57 -1.51 -10.40 7.00
C ALA A 57 -1.57 -8.87 6.85
N PRO A 58 -0.72 -8.11 7.56
CA PRO A 58 -0.69 -6.67 7.40
C PRO A 58 -0.43 -6.35 5.91
N ALA A 59 -1.35 -5.62 5.30
CA ALA A 59 -1.18 -5.15 3.95
C ALA A 59 0.05 -4.23 3.95
N HIS A 60 1.10 -4.60 3.19
CA HIS A 60 2.21 -3.72 2.91
C HIS A 60 1.67 -2.55 2.06
N ALA A 61 1.32 -1.48 2.72
CA ALA A 61 0.74 -0.32 2.06
C ALA A 61 1.86 0.60 1.59
N SER A 62 2.20 0.53 0.30
CA SER A 62 2.84 1.66 -0.38
C SER A 62 1.77 2.70 -0.73
N GLY A 63 2.07 3.98 -0.57
CA GLY A 63 1.20 5.08 -0.96
C GLY A 63 0.77 6.00 0.20
N GLY A 64 0.31 7.19 -0.17
CA GLY A 64 -0.02 8.26 0.77
C GLY A 64 -1.32 8.06 1.53
N PHE A 65 -1.43 8.74 2.66
CA PHE A 65 -2.65 8.86 3.45
C PHE A 65 -2.68 10.22 4.18
N ALA A 66 -3.87 10.63 4.59
CA ALA A 66 -4.07 11.83 5.39
C ALA A 66 -4.50 11.49 6.82
N SER A 67 -4.17 12.34 7.78
CA SER A 67 -4.79 12.32 9.10
C SER A 67 -6.28 12.68 9.00
N PRO A 68 -7.14 12.28 9.97
CA PRO A 68 -8.56 12.64 9.96
C PRO A 68 -8.80 14.16 9.94
N SER A 69 -7.92 14.95 10.55
CA SER A 69 -7.98 16.42 10.52
C SER A 69 -7.60 17.00 9.14
N GLY A 70 -6.96 16.22 8.27
CA GLY A 70 -6.41 16.68 7.01
C GLY A 70 -5.17 17.57 7.15
N SER A 71 -4.71 17.85 8.37
CA SER A 71 -3.55 18.71 8.60
C SER A 71 -2.22 18.04 8.28
N THR A 72 -2.16 16.72 8.37
CA THR A 72 -0.96 15.94 8.12
C THR A 72 -1.22 14.94 6.99
N VAL A 73 -0.35 14.93 6.00
CA VAL A 73 -0.35 13.99 4.89
C VAL A 73 0.98 13.25 4.90
N CYS A 74 0.92 11.93 4.96
CA CYS A 74 2.09 11.09 4.97
C CYS A 74 2.13 10.19 3.73
N ASP A 75 3.33 9.85 3.30
CA ASP A 75 3.59 8.88 2.26
C ASP A 75 4.70 7.92 2.70
N VAL A 76 4.66 6.72 2.13
CA VAL A 76 5.69 5.70 2.30
C VAL A 76 5.97 5.04 0.97
N PHE A 77 7.23 4.91 0.67
CA PHE A 77 7.68 4.15 -0.49
C PHE A 77 8.99 3.43 -0.20
N THR A 78 9.24 2.37 -0.95
CA THR A 78 10.51 1.66 -0.93
C THR A 78 11.43 2.29 -1.97
N ARG A 79 12.62 2.64 -1.57
CA ARG A 79 13.67 3.17 -2.44
C ARG A 79 14.29 2.06 -3.29
N ASP A 80 15.05 2.43 -4.31
CA ASP A 80 15.75 1.51 -5.21
C ASP A 80 16.76 0.60 -4.46
N ASP A 81 17.28 1.07 -3.33
CA ASP A 81 18.18 0.31 -2.44
C ASP A 81 17.43 -0.67 -1.50
N GLY A 82 16.11 -0.72 -1.59
CA GLY A 82 15.25 -1.56 -0.77
C GLY A 82 14.88 -0.97 0.60
N ALA A 83 15.45 0.18 0.99
CA ALA A 83 15.10 0.84 2.25
C ALA A 83 13.73 1.52 2.15
N ASN A 84 12.95 1.46 3.23
CA ASN A 84 11.71 2.22 3.31
C ASN A 84 12.00 3.69 3.63
N PHE A 85 11.22 4.56 3.02
CA PHE A 85 11.28 6.00 3.22
C PHE A 85 9.91 6.50 3.66
N ALA A 86 9.88 7.20 4.78
CA ALA A 86 8.71 7.85 5.32
C ALA A 86 8.82 9.36 5.13
N THR A 87 7.74 10.00 4.70
CA THR A 87 7.65 11.45 4.61
C THR A 87 6.27 11.91 5.08
N CYS A 88 6.21 13.02 5.82
CA CYS A 88 4.96 13.65 6.21
C CYS A 88 5.03 15.15 5.98
N ASP A 89 4.03 15.69 5.30
CA ASP A 89 3.81 17.14 5.14
C ASP A 89 2.74 17.62 6.14
N ILE A 90 2.99 18.76 6.77
CA ILE A 90 2.09 19.35 7.75
C ILE A 90 1.57 20.68 7.19
N ARG A 91 0.25 20.78 7.04
CA ARG A 91 -0.40 22.01 6.62
C ARG A 91 -0.59 22.95 7.79
N ASP A 92 -0.36 24.23 7.57
CA ASP A 92 -0.73 25.30 8.50
C ASP A 92 -0.25 25.04 9.93
N HIS A 93 0.99 24.56 10.10
CA HIS A 93 1.53 24.30 11.42
C HIS A 93 1.68 25.61 12.25
N THR A 94 1.54 25.49 13.56
CA THR A 94 1.68 26.58 14.52
C THR A 94 2.94 26.48 15.38
N TYR A 95 3.66 25.35 15.30
CA TYR A 95 4.96 25.22 15.95
C TYR A 95 6.04 26.04 15.22
N VAL A 96 7.08 26.39 15.96
CA VAL A 96 8.26 27.07 15.41
C VAL A 96 9.26 26.01 14.97
N ALA A 97 9.47 25.90 13.66
CA ALA A 97 10.50 25.04 13.11
C ALA A 97 11.91 25.62 13.39
N PRO A 98 12.96 24.79 13.39
CA PRO A 98 14.34 25.29 13.50
C PRO A 98 14.68 26.19 12.31
N PRO A 99 15.68 27.07 12.45
CA PRO A 99 16.09 27.93 11.35
C PRO A 99 16.40 27.14 10.09
N LYS A 100 15.95 27.66 8.95
CA LYS A 100 16.23 27.06 7.64
C LYS A 100 17.74 27.05 7.40
N PRO A 101 18.35 25.87 7.13
CA PRO A 101 19.77 25.78 6.90
C PRO A 101 20.16 26.46 5.56
N ALA A 102 21.36 27.04 5.49
CA ALA A 102 21.83 27.67 4.26
C ALA A 102 21.94 26.71 3.06
N SER A 103 22.06 25.40 3.31
CA SER A 103 22.04 24.36 2.29
C SER A 103 20.67 24.15 1.66
N CYS A 104 19.57 24.57 2.30
CA CYS A 104 18.22 24.46 1.75
C CYS A 104 17.95 25.64 0.80
N GLN A 105 18.10 25.39 -0.50
CA GLN A 105 17.87 26.37 -1.55
C GLN A 105 16.42 26.38 -2.08
N LEU A 106 15.59 25.40 -1.65
CA LEU A 106 14.18 25.27 -2.06
C LEU A 106 13.26 26.12 -1.16
N GLY A 107 11.99 26.31 -1.58
CA GLY A 107 11.05 27.17 -0.87
C GLY A 107 10.57 26.63 0.48
N GLY A 108 10.34 25.31 0.57
CA GLY A 108 9.76 24.65 1.73
C GLY A 108 10.79 24.22 2.76
N TRP A 109 10.47 24.52 4.03
CA TRP A 109 11.26 24.10 5.19
C TRP A 109 10.40 24.17 6.46
N GLY A 110 10.53 23.14 7.30
CA GLY A 110 9.87 23.10 8.61
C GLY A 110 8.46 22.53 8.61
N ASP A 111 7.91 22.25 7.45
CA ASP A 111 6.57 21.69 7.19
C ASP A 111 6.62 20.26 6.63
N ARG A 112 7.83 19.72 6.34
CA ARG A 112 8.06 18.33 5.93
C ARG A 112 9.06 17.63 6.81
N VAL A 113 8.70 16.44 7.31
CA VAL A 113 9.59 15.54 8.03
C VAL A 113 9.83 14.29 7.20
N ASN A 114 11.09 13.88 7.10
CA ASN A 114 11.51 12.65 6.44
C ASN A 114 12.23 11.72 7.41
N MET A 115 12.10 10.40 7.18
CA MET A 115 12.88 9.36 7.83
C MET A 115 13.19 8.25 6.83
N VAL A 116 14.47 7.93 6.67
CA VAL A 116 14.91 6.72 5.94
C VAL A 116 15.07 5.60 6.96
N GLN A 117 14.64 4.39 6.60
CA GLN A 117 14.87 3.21 7.43
C GLN A 117 16.32 3.14 7.87
N GLY A 118 16.55 2.93 9.17
CA GLY A 118 17.89 2.89 9.76
C GLY A 118 18.48 4.24 10.13
N SER A 119 17.81 5.36 9.84
CA SER A 119 18.33 6.72 10.08
C SER A 119 17.40 7.52 10.97
N ALA A 120 17.98 8.50 11.69
CA ALA A 120 17.19 9.45 12.48
C ALA A 120 16.31 10.33 11.58
N PRO A 121 15.11 10.73 12.04
CA PRO A 121 14.23 11.64 11.33
C PRO A 121 14.75 13.08 11.35
N GLY A 122 14.25 13.89 10.41
CA GLY A 122 14.56 15.31 10.38
C GLY A 122 13.67 16.10 9.44
N PHE A 123 13.69 17.42 9.58
CA PHE A 123 13.05 18.29 8.60
C PHE A 123 13.78 18.22 7.25
N SER A 124 13.00 18.27 6.19
CA SER A 124 13.48 18.16 4.82
C SER A 124 13.25 19.46 4.05
N CYS A 125 14.24 19.81 3.24
CA CYS A 125 14.15 20.89 2.26
C CYS A 125 13.37 20.37 1.03
N HIS A 126 12.34 21.09 0.57
CA HIS A 126 11.53 20.66 -0.54
C HIS A 126 11.00 21.83 -1.39
N GLY A 127 10.65 21.55 -2.64
CA GLY A 127 10.04 22.51 -3.56
C GLY A 127 8.66 22.06 -4.08
N ASP A 128 8.18 20.95 -3.60
CA ASP A 128 6.90 20.28 -3.96
C ASP A 128 6.06 19.99 -2.73
N THR A 129 4.94 19.27 -2.89
CA THR A 129 4.08 18.84 -1.78
C THR A 129 3.58 17.43 -2.01
N ASN A 130 3.49 16.64 -0.92
CA ASN A 130 2.83 15.33 -0.91
C ASN A 130 1.30 15.45 -0.78
N VAL A 131 0.80 16.65 -0.63
CA VAL A 131 -0.62 16.93 -0.48
C VAL A 131 -1.31 16.82 -1.83
N VAL A 132 -1.93 15.65 -2.07
CA VAL A 132 -2.74 15.41 -3.26
C VAL A 132 -4.20 15.15 -2.88
N PRO A 133 -5.18 15.54 -3.72
CA PRO A 133 -6.59 15.24 -3.47
C PRO A 133 -6.89 13.74 -3.48
N GLY A 134 -7.84 13.31 -2.64
CA GLY A 134 -8.36 11.95 -2.69
C GLY A 134 -7.53 10.89 -1.97
N LEU A 135 -6.55 11.27 -1.17
CA LEU A 135 -5.82 10.33 -0.33
C LEU A 135 -6.77 9.66 0.69
N PRO A 136 -6.58 8.36 0.95
CA PRO A 136 -7.31 7.69 2.02
C PRO A 136 -6.95 8.31 3.37
N THR A 137 -7.93 8.35 4.26
CA THR A 137 -7.70 8.78 5.65
C THR A 137 -7.28 7.59 6.50
N LEU A 138 -6.25 7.76 7.33
CA LEU A 138 -5.91 6.84 8.40
C LEU A 138 -6.67 7.27 9.67
N PRO A 139 -7.75 6.57 10.09
CA PRO A 139 -8.57 6.96 11.23
C PRO A 139 -7.75 7.00 12.53
N TYR A 140 -8.16 7.82 13.49
CA TYR A 140 -7.55 7.81 14.81
C TYR A 140 -7.66 6.44 15.49
N GLY A 141 -6.60 6.02 16.15
CA GLY A 141 -6.46 4.70 16.77
C GLY A 141 -6.10 3.59 15.76
N GLN A 142 -5.87 3.93 14.50
CA GLN A 142 -5.45 2.95 13.49
C GLN A 142 -3.95 3.09 13.21
N THR A 143 -3.36 1.94 12.92
CA THR A 143 -1.95 1.81 12.54
C THR A 143 -1.84 1.35 11.10
N ARG A 144 -0.86 1.88 10.38
CA ARG A 144 -0.44 1.44 9.06
C ARG A 144 1.03 1.07 9.09
N SER A 145 1.45 0.03 8.34
CA SER A 145 2.83 -0.42 8.31
C SER A 145 3.35 -0.62 6.89
N ALA A 146 4.65 -0.40 6.71
CA ALA A 146 5.40 -0.74 5.50
C ALA A 146 6.81 -1.19 5.91
N GLY A 147 7.09 -2.50 5.78
CA GLY A 147 8.30 -3.08 6.33
C GLY A 147 8.41 -2.81 7.83
N PRO A 148 9.57 -2.33 8.33
CA PRO A 148 9.76 -1.99 9.73
C PRO A 148 9.16 -0.64 10.14
N MET A 149 8.66 0.14 9.18
CA MET A 149 8.04 1.44 9.45
C MET A 149 6.58 1.28 9.83
N THR A 150 6.14 1.95 10.90
CA THR A 150 4.75 2.00 11.34
C THR A 150 4.29 3.43 11.55
N TRP A 151 3.05 3.73 11.20
CA TRP A 151 2.38 5.01 11.44
C TRP A 151 1.18 4.80 12.34
N ASP A 152 1.19 5.43 13.49
CA ASP A 152 0.08 5.45 14.42
C ASP A 152 -0.65 6.80 14.30
N SER A 153 -1.95 6.74 14.02
CA SER A 153 -2.79 7.92 13.91
C SER A 153 -3.49 8.19 15.23
N GLU A 154 -3.23 9.34 15.83
CA GLU A 154 -3.83 9.78 17.07
C GLU A 154 -4.34 11.22 16.97
N PRO A 155 -5.28 11.65 17.82
CA PRO A 155 -5.69 13.07 17.88
C PRO A 155 -4.53 14.03 18.13
N SER A 156 -3.47 13.56 18.78
CA SER A 156 -2.24 14.30 19.10
C SER A 156 -1.23 14.38 17.96
N GLY A 157 -1.49 13.69 16.83
CA GLY A 157 -0.64 13.69 15.64
C GLY A 157 -0.42 12.31 15.04
N ILE A 158 0.41 12.27 14.01
CA ILE A 158 0.91 11.03 13.40
C ILE A 158 2.29 10.74 14.00
N THR A 159 2.46 9.52 14.52
CA THR A 159 3.77 8.99 14.94
C THR A 159 4.25 7.99 13.93
N CYS A 160 5.44 8.18 13.35
CA CYS A 160 6.11 7.19 12.53
C CYS A 160 7.29 6.61 13.29
N THR A 161 7.37 5.28 13.40
CA THR A 161 8.43 4.56 14.11
C THR A 161 9.12 3.58 13.17
N ASP A 162 10.44 3.57 13.15
CA ASP A 162 11.25 2.51 12.56
C ASP A 162 11.59 1.47 13.64
N SER A 163 10.94 0.32 13.59
CA SER A 163 11.14 -0.76 14.56
C SER A 163 12.53 -1.41 14.48
N SER A 164 13.29 -1.17 13.42
CA SER A 164 14.66 -1.71 13.28
C SER A 164 15.69 -0.95 14.11
N THR A 165 15.42 0.31 14.43
CA THR A 165 16.32 1.18 15.20
C THR A 165 15.69 1.78 16.44
N GLY A 166 14.36 1.87 16.47
CA GLY A 166 13.61 2.62 17.48
C GLY A 166 13.53 4.12 17.19
N HIS A 167 14.12 4.61 16.10
CA HIS A 167 13.95 6.00 15.69
C HIS A 167 12.48 6.29 15.36
N TYR A 168 12.03 7.48 15.73
CA TYR A 168 10.67 7.90 15.45
C TYR A 168 10.57 9.40 15.23
N PHE A 169 9.54 9.82 14.56
CA PHE A 169 9.03 11.18 14.65
C PHE A 169 7.55 11.17 15.00
N ARG A 170 7.12 12.18 15.72
CA ARG A 170 5.73 12.51 15.92
C ARG A 170 5.50 13.92 15.42
N ILE A 171 4.41 14.10 14.67
CA ILE A 171 4.11 15.38 14.08
C ILE A 171 2.63 15.68 14.08
N SER A 172 2.27 16.88 14.47
CA SER A 172 0.93 17.44 14.40
C SER A 172 1.01 18.88 13.92
N ARG A 173 -0.12 19.53 13.81
CA ARG A 173 -0.18 20.96 13.52
C ARG A 173 0.54 21.81 14.59
N GLU A 174 0.43 21.41 15.86
CA GLU A 174 0.86 22.17 17.02
C GLU A 174 2.29 21.86 17.46
N SER A 175 2.79 20.68 17.14
CA SER A 175 4.09 20.21 17.68
C SER A 175 4.77 19.17 16.79
N TYR A 176 6.07 19.03 16.98
CA TYR A 176 6.86 17.92 16.47
C TYR A 176 7.78 17.36 17.55
N GLN A 177 8.15 16.10 17.41
CA GLN A 177 9.12 15.42 18.27
C GLN A 177 9.91 14.42 17.42
N PHE A 178 11.23 14.35 17.67
CA PHE A 178 12.14 13.40 17.06
C PHE A 178 12.85 12.59 18.15
N GLY A 179 13.07 11.28 17.91
CA GLY A 179 13.76 10.37 18.82
C GLY A 179 14.40 9.18 18.11
#